data_c191a32cc228f2f7dc2f1bd1af76b16c
#
_entry.id   c191a32cc228f2f7dc2f1bd1af76b16c
#
_cell.length_a   1.000
_cell.length_b   1.000
_cell.length_c   1.000
_cell.angle_alpha   90.00
_cell.angle_beta   90.00
_cell.angle_gamma   90.00
#
_symmetry.space_group_name_H-M   'P 1'
#
loop_
_entity.id
_entity.type
_entity.pdbx_description
1 polymer ?
#
loop_
_entity_poly.entity_id
_entity_poly.type
_entity_poly.pdbx_seq_one_letter_code
_entity_poly.pdbx_strand_id
1 'polypeptide(L)'
;IVNWKLPWFFLLFVSCTNLLVLPLNAMLDGTQRQQLLMKANIVSQLMIAISLWLTIYLGLGLYSLGLSQLVGILFFLLSVFIFNKCRFQFIEIHKKNFSFKTVFNELWPLLKKTSIVWFLGYFYWNGFNIISFKYLGAEIAGFVGMSMSIMRAGQNIAISILNSQMTLYASNIAMGKIDEARRVFKKYFIISFLLLISGYSIFYIFYYVKPDFFLFKKVLPLEQMIYVSIFFAFTFIISGTETFIRCFKVEKFVITQTINSILTPFLFVLGLNLHYQYFCLPIISVLIVSILTLYISRRFYTGYSNAKNT
;
A
#
# COMPACT_ATOMS: atom_id res chain seq x y z
N ILE A 1 22.03 -11.74 25.53
CA ILE A 1 21.52 -10.42 25.06
C ILE A 1 21.90 -10.33 23.59
N VAL A 2 20.93 -10.32 22.70
CA VAL A 2 21.17 -10.18 21.25
C VAL A 2 21.67 -8.78 20.97
N ASN A 3 22.84 -8.65 20.34
CA ASN A 3 23.38 -7.35 19.95
C ASN A 3 22.63 -6.82 18.70
N TRP A 4 21.55 -6.10 18.93
CA TRP A 4 20.64 -5.61 17.88
C TRP A 4 21.08 -4.29 17.22
N LYS A 5 21.99 -3.51 17.87
CA LYS A 5 22.35 -2.15 17.44
C LYS A 5 23.01 -2.14 16.05
N LEU A 6 24.03 -2.95 15.84
CA LEU A 6 24.75 -3.00 14.56
C LEU A 6 23.86 -3.46 13.39
N PRO A 7 23.09 -4.56 13.51
CA PRO A 7 22.12 -4.96 12.47
C PRO A 7 21.10 -3.87 12.16
N TRP A 8 20.66 -3.11 13.18
CA TRP A 8 19.72 -2.01 13.01
C TRP A 8 20.32 -0.86 12.20
N PHE A 9 21.54 -0.41 12.52
CA PHE A 9 22.21 0.62 11.74
C PHE A 9 22.49 0.19 10.30
N PHE A 10 22.84 -1.09 10.10
CA PHE A 10 23.01 -1.64 8.76
C PHE A 10 21.70 -1.61 7.97
N LEU A 11 20.60 -2.03 8.58
CA LEU A 11 19.27 -1.96 7.97
C LEU A 11 18.86 -0.53 7.61
N LEU A 12 19.13 0.44 8.48
CA LEU A 12 18.91 1.87 8.22
C LEU A 12 19.71 2.35 7.00
N PHE A 13 20.99 2.02 6.93
CA PHE A 13 21.83 2.37 5.79
C PHE A 13 21.30 1.81 4.47
N VAL A 14 20.91 0.54 4.45
CA VAL A 14 20.33 -0.09 3.27
C VAL A 14 18.98 0.54 2.91
N SER A 15 18.16 0.89 3.90
CA SER A 15 16.89 1.59 3.67
C SER A 15 17.10 2.98 3.06
N CYS A 16 18.11 3.73 3.53
CA CYS A 16 18.49 5.00 2.90
C CYS A 16 18.94 4.80 1.45
N THR A 17 19.70 3.74 1.15
CA THR A 17 20.11 3.42 -0.22
C THR A 17 18.89 3.12 -1.10
N ASN A 18 17.88 2.44 -0.56
CA ASN A 18 16.63 2.17 -1.29
C ASN A 18 15.88 3.47 -1.66
N LEU A 19 15.94 4.51 -0.82
CA LEU A 19 15.35 5.82 -1.16
C LEU A 19 15.99 6.46 -2.39
N LEU A 20 17.28 6.20 -2.66
CA LEU A 20 17.97 6.71 -3.87
C LEU A 20 17.47 6.03 -5.15
N VAL A 21 16.82 4.88 -5.05
CA VAL A 21 16.25 4.16 -6.20
C VAL A 21 14.83 4.63 -6.54
N LEU A 22 14.11 5.27 -5.60
CA LEU A 22 12.75 5.76 -5.84
C LEU A 22 12.59 6.71 -7.03
N PRO A 23 13.52 7.67 -7.30
CA PRO A 23 13.42 8.52 -8.49
C PRO A 23 13.46 7.73 -9.79
N LEU A 24 14.23 6.61 -9.85
CA LEU A 24 14.27 5.73 -11.01
C LEU A 24 12.93 5.03 -11.22
N ASN A 25 12.29 4.55 -10.16
CA ASN A 25 10.95 3.99 -10.20
C ASN A 25 9.94 5.01 -10.75
N ALA A 26 9.94 6.23 -10.21
CA ALA A 26 9.06 7.31 -10.65
C ALA A 26 9.29 7.70 -12.13
N MET A 27 10.54 7.68 -12.59
CA MET A 27 10.88 7.94 -13.99
C MET A 27 10.35 6.85 -14.92
N LEU A 28 10.51 5.58 -14.56
CA LEU A 28 10.01 4.45 -15.36
C LEU A 28 8.48 4.44 -15.42
N ASP A 29 7.81 4.77 -14.32
CA ASP A 29 6.35 4.87 -14.25
C ASP A 29 5.84 6.06 -15.09
N GLY A 30 6.43 7.23 -14.94
CA GLY A 30 6.08 8.44 -15.68
C GLY A 30 6.34 8.33 -17.19
N THR A 31 7.31 7.53 -17.62
CA THR A 31 7.58 7.25 -19.05
C THR A 31 6.74 6.10 -19.61
N GLN A 32 5.72 5.64 -18.88
CA GLN A 32 4.81 4.53 -19.25
C GLN A 32 5.54 3.19 -19.49
N ARG A 33 6.71 3.01 -18.89
CA ARG A 33 7.47 1.74 -18.95
C ARG A 33 7.10 0.80 -17.80
N GLN A 34 5.82 0.74 -17.46
CA GLN A 34 5.32 -0.05 -16.32
C GLN A 34 5.65 -1.54 -16.44
N GLN A 35 5.65 -2.11 -17.65
CA GLN A 35 6.01 -3.53 -17.85
C GLN A 35 7.46 -3.81 -17.41
N LEU A 36 8.39 -2.90 -17.73
CA LEU A 36 9.77 -3.01 -17.32
C LEU A 36 9.89 -2.87 -15.79
N LEU A 37 9.22 -1.87 -15.23
CA LEU A 37 9.20 -1.64 -13.79
C LEU A 37 8.63 -2.85 -13.03
N MET A 38 7.52 -3.43 -13.49
CA MET A 38 6.93 -4.61 -12.87
C MET A 38 7.85 -5.83 -12.95
N LYS A 39 8.48 -6.09 -14.10
CA LYS A 39 9.45 -7.18 -14.25
C LYS A 39 10.65 -7.02 -13.31
N ALA A 40 11.22 -5.82 -13.24
CA ALA A 40 12.33 -5.54 -12.35
C ALA A 40 11.95 -5.69 -10.86
N ASN A 41 10.75 -5.24 -10.48
CA ASN A 41 10.23 -5.43 -9.13
C ASN A 41 9.99 -6.90 -8.78
N ILE A 42 9.44 -7.70 -9.70
CA ILE A 42 9.25 -9.15 -9.48
C ILE A 42 10.60 -9.83 -9.23
N VAL A 43 11.60 -9.58 -10.08
CA VAL A 43 12.94 -10.15 -9.90
C VAL A 43 13.54 -9.72 -8.57
N SER A 44 13.46 -8.44 -8.23
CA SER A 44 13.94 -7.90 -6.95
C SER A 44 13.28 -8.60 -5.76
N GLN A 45 11.95 -8.71 -5.74
CA GLN A 45 11.21 -9.32 -4.62
C GLN A 45 11.50 -10.81 -4.47
N LEU A 46 11.65 -11.54 -5.60
CA LEU A 46 12.06 -12.95 -5.57
C LEU A 46 13.46 -13.09 -4.97
N MET A 47 14.40 -12.23 -5.37
CA MET A 47 15.76 -12.27 -4.85
C MET A 47 15.84 -11.86 -3.38
N ILE A 48 14.99 -10.93 -2.93
CA ILE A 48 14.83 -10.62 -1.51
C ILE A 48 14.39 -11.87 -0.73
N ALA A 49 13.36 -12.56 -1.20
CA ALA A 49 12.83 -13.73 -0.52
C ALA A 49 13.87 -14.88 -0.45
N ILE A 50 14.51 -15.18 -1.57
CA ILE A 50 15.53 -16.23 -1.65
C ILE A 50 16.73 -15.89 -0.75
N SER A 51 17.25 -14.67 -0.84
CA SER A 51 18.39 -14.24 -0.03
C SER A 51 18.05 -14.18 1.47
N LEU A 52 16.80 -13.81 1.82
CA LEU A 52 16.35 -13.82 3.20
C LEU A 52 16.36 -15.23 3.79
N TRP A 53 15.81 -16.18 3.08
CA TRP A 53 15.81 -17.57 3.55
C TRP A 53 17.22 -18.16 3.64
N LEU A 54 18.05 -17.89 2.65
CA LEU A 54 19.44 -18.35 2.63
C LEU A 54 20.26 -17.76 3.79
N THR A 55 20.13 -16.46 4.06
CA THR A 55 20.85 -15.77 5.14
C THR A 55 20.36 -16.19 6.53
N ILE A 56 19.06 -16.51 6.68
CA ILE A 56 18.52 -17.09 7.92
C ILE A 56 19.07 -18.51 8.11
N TYR A 57 19.10 -19.32 7.05
CA TYR A 57 19.65 -20.67 7.10
C TYR A 57 21.14 -20.68 7.46
N LEU A 58 21.91 -19.70 6.99
CA LEU A 58 23.31 -19.48 7.33
C LEU A 58 23.54 -18.94 8.76
N GLY A 59 22.47 -18.68 9.51
CA GLY A 59 22.54 -18.23 10.90
C GLY A 59 22.92 -16.76 11.10
N LEU A 60 22.80 -15.91 10.05
CA LEU A 60 23.14 -14.48 10.13
C LEU A 60 22.16 -13.64 10.98
N GLY A 61 21.09 -14.25 11.50
CA GLY A 61 20.16 -13.63 12.45
C GLY A 61 19.58 -12.30 11.94
N LEU A 62 19.71 -11.22 12.70
CA LEU A 62 19.13 -9.91 12.38
C LEU A 62 19.75 -9.23 11.15
N TYR A 63 20.96 -9.60 10.74
CA TYR A 63 21.58 -9.08 9.52
C TYR A 63 20.86 -9.54 8.25
N SER A 64 20.13 -10.66 8.31
CA SER A 64 19.41 -11.24 7.16
C SER A 64 18.46 -10.25 6.51
N LEU A 65 17.80 -9.37 7.30
CA LEU A 65 16.88 -8.37 6.79
C LEU A 65 17.59 -7.30 5.94
N GLY A 66 18.71 -6.78 6.41
CA GLY A 66 19.48 -5.77 5.68
C GLY A 66 20.14 -6.34 4.43
N LEU A 67 20.75 -7.54 4.54
CA LEU A 67 21.41 -8.20 3.41
C LEU A 67 20.41 -8.55 2.29
N SER A 68 19.24 -9.07 2.63
CA SER A 68 18.22 -9.42 1.64
C SER A 68 17.72 -8.18 0.88
N GLN A 69 17.47 -7.06 1.58
CA GLN A 69 17.08 -5.81 0.94
C GLN A 69 18.19 -5.25 0.03
N LEU A 70 19.46 -5.34 0.44
CA LEU A 70 20.58 -4.91 -0.37
C LEU A 70 20.68 -5.73 -1.67
N VAL A 71 20.55 -7.06 -1.58
CA VAL A 71 20.49 -7.96 -2.74
C VAL A 71 19.32 -7.57 -3.65
N GLY A 72 18.15 -7.28 -3.09
CA GLY A 72 16.98 -6.83 -3.84
C GLY A 72 17.23 -5.54 -4.63
N ILE A 73 17.88 -4.55 -4.01
CA ILE A 73 18.24 -3.29 -4.68
C ILE A 73 19.20 -3.56 -5.85
N LEU A 74 20.23 -4.38 -5.64
CA LEU A 74 21.19 -4.72 -6.69
C LEU A 74 20.51 -5.42 -7.88
N PHE A 75 19.66 -6.41 -7.60
CA PHE A 75 18.93 -7.11 -8.66
C PHE A 75 17.88 -6.26 -9.35
N PHE A 76 17.28 -5.29 -8.66
CA PHE A 76 16.41 -4.30 -9.28
C PHE A 76 17.20 -3.47 -10.31
N LEU A 77 18.33 -2.89 -9.91
CA LEU A 77 19.17 -2.08 -10.79
C LEU A 77 19.69 -2.89 -11.98
N LEU A 78 20.17 -4.11 -11.74
CA LEU A 78 20.61 -5.02 -12.80
C LEU A 78 19.48 -5.35 -13.78
N SER A 79 18.28 -5.62 -13.27
CA SER A 79 17.11 -5.94 -14.08
C SER A 79 16.70 -4.76 -14.96
N VAL A 80 16.69 -3.54 -14.40
CA VAL A 80 16.43 -2.32 -15.18
C VAL A 80 17.48 -2.14 -16.25
N PHE A 81 18.74 -2.38 -15.95
CA PHE A 81 19.83 -2.26 -16.95
C PHE A 81 19.70 -3.31 -18.06
N ILE A 82 19.50 -4.57 -17.72
CA ILE A 82 19.39 -5.68 -18.68
C ILE A 82 18.13 -5.55 -19.55
N PHE A 83 16.97 -5.35 -18.97
CA PHE A 83 15.70 -5.28 -19.69
C PHE A 83 15.56 -4.00 -20.53
N ASN A 84 16.26 -2.93 -20.17
CA ASN A 84 16.23 -1.68 -20.93
C ASN A 84 17.14 -1.73 -22.18
N LYS A 85 17.88 -2.84 -22.43
CA LYS A 85 18.80 -3.04 -23.58
C LYS A 85 19.68 -1.83 -23.86
N CYS A 86 20.29 -1.27 -22.82
CA CYS A 86 21.17 -0.08 -22.89
C CYS A 86 20.54 1.14 -23.62
N ARG A 87 19.26 1.16 -23.88
CA ARG A 87 18.57 2.33 -24.41
C ARG A 87 18.19 3.31 -23.29
N PHE A 88 19.14 3.62 -22.43
CA PHE A 88 19.17 4.95 -21.85
C PHE A 88 19.61 5.92 -22.94
N GLN A 89 18.78 6.21 -23.92
CA GLN A 89 18.77 7.55 -24.45
C GLN A 89 18.38 8.40 -23.24
N PHE A 90 19.40 8.78 -22.51
CA PHE A 90 19.29 9.74 -21.44
C PHE A 90 18.53 10.89 -22.06
N ILE A 91 17.42 11.22 -21.47
CA ILE A 91 16.72 12.45 -21.66
C ILE A 91 17.81 13.48 -21.91
N GLU A 92 17.87 14.06 -23.12
CA GLU A 92 18.68 15.23 -23.36
C GLU A 92 18.27 16.18 -22.25
N ILE A 93 19.11 16.26 -21.22
CA ILE A 93 18.93 17.23 -20.17
C ILE A 93 19.14 18.54 -20.90
N HIS A 94 18.07 19.03 -21.51
CA HIS A 94 18.04 20.40 -21.94
C HIS A 94 18.44 21.18 -20.69
N LYS A 95 19.64 21.78 -20.73
CA LYS A 95 20.18 22.72 -19.74
C LYS A 95 19.31 23.98 -19.73
N LYS A 96 18.00 23.85 -19.55
CA LYS A 96 17.17 24.94 -19.06
C LYS A 96 17.60 25.09 -17.61
N ASN A 97 17.96 26.30 -17.23
CA ASN A 97 18.33 26.69 -15.87
C ASN A 97 17.22 26.29 -14.89
N PHE A 98 17.22 25.03 -14.46
CA PHE A 98 16.32 24.54 -13.43
C PHE A 98 16.77 25.11 -12.11
N SER A 99 16.15 26.19 -11.67
CA SER A 99 16.32 26.67 -10.30
C SER A 99 15.59 25.70 -9.38
N PHE A 100 16.31 25.10 -8.42
CA PHE A 100 15.73 24.26 -7.37
C PHE A 100 14.54 24.95 -6.67
N LYS A 101 14.65 26.27 -6.46
CA LYS A 101 13.61 27.11 -5.84
C LYS A 101 12.32 27.12 -6.66
N THR A 102 12.40 27.19 -7.99
CA THR A 102 11.23 27.19 -8.89
C THR A 102 10.50 25.85 -8.83
N VAL A 103 11.24 24.74 -8.96
CA VAL A 103 10.70 23.38 -8.89
C VAL A 103 10.10 23.10 -7.50
N PHE A 104 10.79 23.52 -6.45
CA PHE A 104 10.30 23.36 -5.09
C PHE A 104 8.99 24.12 -4.84
N ASN A 105 8.91 25.37 -5.26
CA ASN A 105 7.69 26.18 -5.09
C ASN A 105 6.50 25.61 -5.87
N GLU A 106 6.73 25.00 -7.02
CA GLU A 106 5.69 24.35 -7.83
C GLU A 106 5.20 23.04 -7.19
N LEU A 107 6.11 22.23 -6.67
CA LEU A 107 5.79 20.92 -6.11
C LEU A 107 5.35 20.97 -4.64
N TRP A 108 5.84 21.95 -3.86
CA TRP A 108 5.61 22.02 -2.42
C TRP A 108 4.15 22.02 -1.98
N PRO A 109 3.21 22.73 -2.65
CA PRO A 109 1.80 22.73 -2.26
C PRO A 109 1.18 21.32 -2.29
N LEU A 110 1.59 20.49 -3.26
CA LEU A 110 1.14 19.11 -3.37
C LEU A 110 1.88 18.20 -2.37
N LEU A 111 3.20 18.32 -2.29
CA LEU A 111 4.04 17.53 -1.39
C LEU A 111 3.66 17.71 0.07
N LYS A 112 3.40 18.96 0.50
CA LYS A 112 2.97 19.25 1.88
C LYS A 112 1.71 18.48 2.27
N LYS A 113 0.70 18.45 1.41
CA LYS A 113 -0.56 17.73 1.65
C LYS A 113 -0.33 16.22 1.69
N THR A 114 0.40 15.71 0.73
CA THR A 114 0.71 14.28 0.62
C THR A 114 1.57 13.82 1.79
N SER A 115 2.56 14.59 2.23
CA SER A 115 3.43 14.27 3.36
C SER A 115 2.65 14.09 4.66
N ILE A 116 1.66 14.94 4.94
CA ILE A 116 0.80 14.80 6.11
C ILE A 116 0.05 13.48 6.08
N VAL A 117 -0.53 13.13 4.93
CA VAL A 117 -1.27 11.87 4.76
C VAL A 117 -0.36 10.67 4.97
N TRP A 118 0.86 10.69 4.41
CA TRP A 118 1.82 9.60 4.57
C TRP A 118 2.33 9.47 6.00
N PHE A 119 2.60 10.58 6.67
CA PHE A 119 3.04 10.61 8.07
C PHE A 119 1.97 10.00 8.98
N LEU A 120 0.71 10.44 8.85
CA LEU A 120 -0.39 9.88 9.62
C LEU A 120 -0.68 8.43 9.23
N GLY A 121 -0.56 8.09 7.96
CA GLY A 121 -0.70 6.73 7.46
C GLY A 121 0.32 5.75 8.07
N TYR A 122 1.52 6.21 8.38
CA TYR A 122 2.51 5.39 9.08
C TYR A 122 1.99 4.94 10.45
N PHE A 123 1.44 5.86 11.25
CA PHE A 123 0.86 5.54 12.55
C PHE A 123 -0.40 4.68 12.44
N TYR A 124 -1.20 4.90 11.41
CA TYR A 124 -2.35 4.07 11.11
C TYR A 124 -1.95 2.60 10.90
N TRP A 125 -0.99 2.34 10.02
CA TRP A 125 -0.61 0.97 9.68
C TRP A 125 0.22 0.25 10.73
N ASN A 126 1.07 0.97 11.45
CA ASN A 126 1.95 0.39 12.47
C ASN A 126 1.34 0.51 13.88
N GLY A 127 0.38 1.39 14.07
CA GLY A 127 -0.26 1.64 15.36
C GLY A 127 -0.89 0.38 15.97
N PHE A 128 -1.54 -0.44 15.16
CA PHE A 128 -2.16 -1.69 15.64
C PHE A 128 -1.15 -2.61 16.32
N ASN A 129 0.02 -2.80 15.74
CA ASN A 129 1.07 -3.65 16.31
C ASN A 129 1.64 -3.05 17.61
N ILE A 130 1.89 -1.74 17.63
CA ILE A 130 2.42 -1.03 18.80
C ILE A 130 1.42 -1.05 19.94
N ILE A 131 0.15 -0.78 19.67
CA ILE A 131 -0.94 -0.78 20.65
C ILE A 131 -1.14 -2.21 21.18
N SER A 132 -1.23 -3.20 20.31
CA SER A 132 -1.39 -4.60 20.71
C SER A 132 -0.23 -5.07 21.60
N PHE A 133 1.00 -4.69 21.26
CA PHE A 133 2.16 -5.03 22.07
C PHE A 133 2.07 -4.45 23.48
N LYS A 134 1.62 -3.20 23.59
CA LYS A 134 1.50 -2.50 24.88
C LYS A 134 0.36 -3.05 25.75
N TYR A 135 -0.78 -3.37 25.16
CA TYR A 135 -2.00 -3.74 25.91
C TYR A 135 -2.20 -5.26 26.05
N LEU A 136 -1.76 -6.05 25.07
CA LEU A 136 -2.04 -7.49 25.00
C LEU A 136 -0.79 -8.37 25.13
N GLY A 137 0.41 -7.75 25.11
CA GLY A 137 1.69 -8.45 25.17
C GLY A 137 2.21 -8.89 23.81
N ALA A 138 3.45 -9.40 23.81
CA ALA A 138 4.20 -9.69 22.58
C ALA A 138 3.59 -10.80 21.73
N GLU A 139 3.05 -11.84 22.36
CA GLU A 139 2.50 -13.01 21.67
C GLU A 139 1.24 -12.64 20.87
N ILE A 140 0.26 -12.01 21.53
CA ILE A 140 -0.99 -11.59 20.87
C ILE A 140 -0.73 -10.48 19.85
N ALA A 141 0.21 -9.58 20.09
CA ALA A 141 0.64 -8.60 19.10
C ALA A 141 1.21 -9.28 17.83
N GLY A 142 1.93 -10.39 17.99
CA GLY A 142 2.39 -11.22 16.88
C GLY A 142 1.22 -11.79 16.07
N PHE A 143 0.18 -12.30 16.74
CA PHE A 143 -1.03 -12.81 16.08
C PHE A 143 -1.80 -11.72 15.34
N VAL A 144 -1.96 -10.54 15.95
CA VAL A 144 -2.57 -9.35 15.30
C VAL A 144 -1.78 -8.97 14.06
N GLY A 145 -0.45 -8.83 14.18
CA GLY A 145 0.43 -8.45 13.07
C GLY A 145 0.40 -9.45 11.92
N MET A 146 0.41 -10.75 12.21
CA MET A 146 0.32 -11.80 11.20
C MET A 146 -1.03 -11.80 10.50
N SER A 147 -2.12 -11.68 11.25
CA SER A 147 -3.49 -11.60 10.73
C SER A 147 -3.68 -10.40 9.80
N MET A 148 -3.22 -9.22 10.22
CA MET A 148 -3.24 -8.03 9.38
C MET A 148 -2.40 -8.19 8.12
N SER A 149 -1.23 -8.81 8.22
CA SER A 149 -0.34 -9.02 7.08
C SER A 149 -0.97 -9.92 6.01
N ILE A 150 -1.64 -11.00 6.41
CA ILE A 150 -2.32 -11.92 5.50
C ILE A 150 -3.50 -11.22 4.79
N MET A 151 -4.37 -10.54 5.55
CA MET A 151 -5.54 -9.86 4.97
C MET A 151 -5.12 -8.69 4.09
N ARG A 152 -4.08 -7.96 4.50
CA ARG A 152 -3.48 -6.90 3.69
C ARG A 152 -2.85 -7.42 2.39
N ALA A 153 -2.22 -8.60 2.40
CA ALA A 153 -1.70 -9.21 1.19
C ALA A 153 -2.82 -9.49 0.18
N GLY A 154 -3.95 -10.04 0.64
CA GLY A 154 -5.14 -10.22 -0.21
C GLY A 154 -5.65 -8.90 -0.79
N GLN A 155 -5.74 -7.84 0.03
CA GLN A 155 -6.12 -6.51 -0.43
C GLN A 155 -5.13 -5.95 -1.46
N ASN A 156 -3.83 -6.10 -1.25
CA ASN A 156 -2.80 -5.61 -2.18
C ASN A 156 -2.88 -6.32 -3.54
N ILE A 157 -3.16 -7.61 -3.57
CA ILE A 157 -3.39 -8.35 -4.82
C ILE A 157 -4.60 -7.79 -5.55
N ALA A 158 -5.72 -7.56 -4.85
CA ALA A 158 -6.92 -7.02 -5.45
C ALA A 158 -6.72 -5.59 -5.96
N ILE A 159 -6.08 -4.70 -5.19
CA ILE A 159 -5.84 -3.31 -5.57
C ILE A 159 -4.86 -3.19 -6.75
N SER A 160 -3.96 -4.16 -6.94
CA SER A 160 -3.00 -4.16 -8.04
C SER A 160 -3.67 -4.18 -9.41
N ILE A 161 -4.84 -4.83 -9.53
CA ILE A 161 -5.65 -4.82 -10.75
C ILE A 161 -6.15 -3.41 -11.07
N LEU A 162 -6.63 -2.67 -10.06
CA LEU A 162 -7.06 -1.27 -10.25
C LEU A 162 -5.89 -0.37 -10.63
N ASN A 163 -4.76 -0.54 -9.95
CA ASN A 163 -3.56 0.24 -10.21
C ASN A 163 -3.00 0.00 -11.62
N SER A 164 -3.10 -1.21 -12.15
CA SER A 164 -2.67 -1.52 -13.51
C SER A 164 -3.43 -0.76 -14.60
N GLN A 165 -4.63 -0.27 -14.28
CA GLN A 165 -5.49 0.48 -15.20
C GLN A 165 -5.41 2.00 -15.00
N MET A 166 -4.59 2.51 -14.07
CA MET A 166 -4.51 3.95 -13.77
C MET A 166 -4.17 4.80 -15.00
N THR A 167 -3.25 4.33 -15.83
CA THR A 167 -2.87 5.05 -17.07
C THR A 167 -4.03 5.15 -18.05
N LEU A 168 -4.85 4.09 -18.17
CA LEU A 168 -6.05 4.07 -19.00
C LEU A 168 -7.11 5.04 -18.47
N TYR A 169 -7.33 5.07 -17.14
CA TYR A 169 -8.23 6.05 -16.53
C TYR A 169 -7.76 7.48 -16.80
N ALA A 170 -6.49 7.77 -16.52
CA ALA A 170 -5.92 9.10 -16.71
C ALA A 170 -5.97 9.55 -18.18
N SER A 171 -5.68 8.65 -19.14
CA SER A 171 -5.77 8.93 -20.57
C SER A 171 -7.19 9.26 -21.01
N ASN A 172 -8.17 8.45 -20.61
CA ASN A 172 -9.59 8.70 -20.94
C ASN A 172 -10.08 10.04 -20.34
N ILE A 173 -9.67 10.35 -19.10
CA ILE A 173 -9.99 11.61 -18.45
C ILE A 173 -9.36 12.78 -19.21
N ALA A 174 -8.08 12.68 -19.61
CA ALA A 174 -7.39 13.72 -20.38
C ALA A 174 -8.03 13.97 -21.75
N MET A 175 -8.53 12.90 -22.42
CA MET A 175 -9.29 13.01 -23.67
C MET A 175 -10.73 13.51 -23.49
N GLY A 176 -11.17 13.75 -22.25
CA GLY A 176 -12.52 14.18 -21.94
C GLY A 176 -13.59 13.08 -21.96
N LYS A 177 -13.19 11.81 -22.10
CA LYS A 177 -14.08 10.62 -22.12
C LYS A 177 -14.35 10.12 -20.70
N ILE A 178 -14.97 10.95 -19.87
CA ILE A 178 -15.13 10.68 -18.43
C ILE A 178 -16.04 9.48 -18.18
N ASP A 179 -17.15 9.37 -18.94
CA ASP A 179 -18.10 8.25 -18.79
C ASP A 179 -17.46 6.91 -19.14
N GLU A 180 -16.57 6.90 -20.14
CA GLU A 180 -15.79 5.73 -20.49
C GLU A 180 -14.80 5.35 -19.38
N ALA A 181 -14.05 6.32 -18.85
CA ALA A 181 -13.17 6.12 -17.71
C ALA A 181 -13.92 5.53 -16.50
N ARG A 182 -15.12 6.07 -16.21
CA ARG A 182 -15.98 5.61 -15.12
C ARG A 182 -16.50 4.18 -15.35
N ARG A 183 -16.89 3.85 -16.58
CA ARG A 183 -17.37 2.50 -16.95
C ARG A 183 -16.25 1.48 -16.77
N VAL A 184 -15.06 1.80 -17.25
CA VAL A 184 -13.87 0.95 -17.12
C VAL A 184 -13.50 0.79 -15.65
N PHE A 185 -13.46 1.88 -14.87
CA PHE A 185 -13.20 1.81 -13.43
C PHE A 185 -14.21 0.91 -12.71
N LYS A 186 -15.51 1.10 -12.93
CA LYS A 186 -16.55 0.28 -12.30
C LYS A 186 -16.38 -1.21 -12.61
N LYS A 187 -16.05 -1.54 -13.86
CA LYS A 187 -15.79 -2.92 -14.28
C LYS A 187 -14.63 -3.54 -13.48
N TYR A 188 -13.48 -2.87 -13.48
CA TYR A 188 -12.30 -3.38 -12.79
C TYR A 188 -12.43 -3.34 -11.26
N PHE A 189 -13.16 -2.37 -10.72
CA PHE A 189 -13.48 -2.32 -9.29
C PHE A 189 -14.28 -3.55 -8.84
N ILE A 190 -15.31 -3.93 -9.59
CA ILE A 190 -16.11 -5.14 -9.29
C ILE A 190 -15.24 -6.39 -9.40
N ILE A 191 -14.45 -6.53 -10.47
CA ILE A 191 -13.55 -7.68 -10.65
C ILE A 191 -12.57 -7.80 -9.49
N SER A 192 -11.93 -6.69 -9.10
CA SER A 192 -10.98 -6.65 -8.00
C SER A 192 -11.63 -6.97 -6.65
N PHE A 193 -12.85 -6.47 -6.42
CA PHE A 193 -13.60 -6.75 -5.20
C PHE A 193 -14.02 -8.23 -5.12
N LEU A 194 -14.48 -8.81 -6.23
CA LEU A 194 -14.79 -10.24 -6.29
C LEU A 194 -13.54 -11.10 -6.06
N LEU A 195 -12.38 -10.69 -6.60
CA LEU A 195 -11.12 -11.37 -6.34
C LEU A 195 -10.73 -11.29 -4.84
N LEU A 196 -10.94 -10.14 -4.20
CA LEU A 196 -10.70 -9.99 -2.76
C LEU A 196 -11.57 -10.94 -1.94
N ILE A 197 -12.88 -10.95 -2.20
CA ILE A 197 -13.84 -11.82 -1.50
C ILE A 197 -13.53 -13.29 -1.74
N SER A 198 -13.23 -13.67 -2.99
CA SER A 198 -12.86 -15.06 -3.30
C SER A 198 -11.58 -15.49 -2.58
N GLY A 199 -10.57 -14.62 -2.51
CA GLY A 199 -9.34 -14.89 -1.78
C GLY A 199 -9.57 -15.11 -0.27
N TYR A 200 -10.40 -14.25 0.34
CA TYR A 200 -10.78 -14.42 1.75
C TYR A 200 -11.64 -15.69 1.95
N SER A 201 -12.56 -15.99 1.05
CA SER A 201 -13.34 -17.22 1.13
C SER A 201 -12.46 -18.47 1.05
N ILE A 202 -11.49 -18.51 0.14
CA ILE A 202 -10.52 -19.61 0.03
C ILE A 202 -9.72 -19.75 1.35
N PHE A 203 -9.29 -18.63 1.93
CA PHE A 203 -8.58 -18.65 3.22
C PHE A 203 -9.45 -19.29 4.32
N TYR A 204 -10.73 -18.91 4.44
CA TYR A 204 -11.62 -19.45 5.45
C TYR A 204 -11.98 -20.92 5.20
N ILE A 205 -12.18 -21.34 3.95
CA ILE A 205 -12.38 -22.74 3.58
C ILE A 205 -11.16 -23.57 4.00
N PHE A 206 -9.94 -23.05 3.72
CA PHE A 206 -8.72 -23.75 4.08
C PHE A 206 -8.53 -23.81 5.63
N TYR A 207 -8.88 -22.73 6.33
CA TYR A 207 -8.89 -22.72 7.80
C TYR A 207 -9.83 -23.80 8.36
N TYR A 208 -11.02 -23.96 7.78
CA TYR A 208 -12.01 -24.96 8.22
C TYR A 208 -11.56 -26.40 7.92
N VAL A 209 -10.95 -26.65 6.75
CA VAL A 209 -10.52 -27.98 6.31
C VAL A 209 -9.28 -28.47 7.06
N LYS A 210 -8.34 -27.56 7.39
CA LYS A 210 -7.07 -27.90 8.07
C LYS A 210 -6.76 -26.90 9.20
N PRO A 211 -7.50 -26.92 10.32
CA PRO A 211 -7.29 -25.98 11.42
C PRO A 211 -5.90 -26.12 12.08
N ASP A 212 -5.32 -27.31 12.04
CA ASP A 212 -3.99 -27.59 12.62
C ASP A 212 -2.81 -27.11 11.79
N PHE A 213 -3.05 -26.49 10.66
CA PHE A 213 -1.96 -25.96 9.84
C PHE A 213 -1.16 -24.91 10.63
N PHE A 214 0.17 -24.96 10.54
CA PHE A 214 1.08 -24.17 11.37
C PHE A 214 0.82 -22.65 11.31
N LEU A 215 0.33 -22.17 10.21
CA LEU A 215 0.02 -20.74 10.00
C LEU A 215 -1.20 -20.31 10.83
N PHE A 216 -2.21 -21.18 10.97
CA PHE A 216 -3.43 -20.86 11.70
C PHE A 216 -3.21 -20.82 13.23
N LYS A 217 -2.17 -21.47 13.73
CA LYS A 217 -1.76 -21.36 15.14
C LYS A 217 -1.10 -20.00 15.48
N LYS A 218 -0.75 -19.21 14.46
CA LYS A 218 -0.07 -17.91 14.62
C LYS A 218 -0.91 -16.71 14.19
N VAL A 219 -2.19 -16.92 13.93
CA VAL A 219 -3.16 -15.86 13.62
C VAL A 219 -4.21 -15.75 14.70
N LEU A 220 -4.99 -14.69 14.66
CA LEU A 220 -6.12 -14.50 15.55
C LEU A 220 -7.18 -15.60 15.38
N PRO A 221 -7.99 -15.89 16.40
CA PRO A 221 -9.14 -16.78 16.29
C PRO A 221 -10.07 -16.40 15.14
N LEU A 222 -10.80 -17.40 14.61
CA LEU A 222 -11.63 -17.25 13.40
C LEU A 222 -12.57 -16.04 13.47
N GLU A 223 -13.24 -15.86 14.59
CA GLU A 223 -14.18 -14.73 14.78
C GLU A 223 -13.50 -13.38 14.60
N GLN A 224 -12.32 -13.22 15.17
CA GLN A 224 -11.55 -11.98 15.06
C GLN A 224 -10.95 -11.81 13.65
N MET A 225 -10.57 -12.90 12.97
CA MET A 225 -10.14 -12.87 11.59
C MET A 225 -11.23 -12.34 10.65
N ILE A 226 -12.50 -12.68 10.90
CA ILE A 226 -13.64 -12.16 10.14
C ILE A 226 -13.71 -10.63 10.27
N TYR A 227 -13.54 -10.08 11.45
CA TYR A 227 -13.51 -8.61 11.63
C TYR A 227 -12.33 -7.97 10.90
N VAL A 228 -11.15 -8.59 10.93
CA VAL A 228 -9.98 -8.10 10.17
C VAL A 228 -10.26 -8.11 8.67
N SER A 229 -10.89 -9.17 8.14
CA SER A 229 -11.21 -9.24 6.71
C SER A 229 -12.25 -8.20 6.28
N ILE A 230 -13.28 -7.95 7.10
CA ILE A 230 -14.27 -6.89 6.89
C ILE A 230 -13.59 -5.51 6.89
N PHE A 231 -12.70 -5.27 7.86
CA PHE A 231 -11.90 -4.05 7.93
C PHE A 231 -11.12 -3.81 6.63
N PHE A 232 -10.43 -4.82 6.11
CA PHE A 232 -9.68 -4.71 4.86
C PHE A 232 -10.58 -4.60 3.62
N ALA A 233 -11.78 -5.17 3.63
CA ALA A 233 -12.75 -4.99 2.55
C ALA A 233 -13.21 -3.53 2.44
N PHE A 234 -13.50 -2.86 3.56
CA PHE A 234 -13.81 -1.41 3.55
C PHE A 234 -12.59 -0.57 3.17
N THR A 235 -11.41 -0.91 3.66
CA THR A 235 -10.16 -0.24 3.27
C THR A 235 -9.89 -0.36 1.77
N PHE A 236 -10.24 -1.49 1.13
CA PHE A 236 -10.19 -1.66 -0.31
C PHE A 236 -11.11 -0.67 -1.03
N ILE A 237 -12.35 -0.49 -0.55
CA ILE A 237 -13.31 0.47 -1.15
C ILE A 237 -12.75 1.89 -1.11
N ILE A 238 -12.17 2.30 0.03
CA ILE A 238 -11.53 3.61 0.20
C ILE A 238 -10.38 3.75 -0.81
N SER A 239 -9.41 2.85 -0.77
CA SER A 239 -8.20 2.93 -1.59
C SER A 239 -8.49 2.88 -3.08
N GLY A 240 -9.43 2.03 -3.52
CA GLY A 240 -9.83 1.93 -4.92
C GLY A 240 -10.50 3.19 -5.43
N THR A 241 -11.39 3.80 -4.64
CA THR A 241 -12.08 5.05 -4.99
C THR A 241 -11.10 6.22 -5.07
N GLU A 242 -10.18 6.31 -4.11
CA GLU A 242 -9.14 7.34 -4.10
C GLU A 242 -8.21 7.25 -5.29
N THR A 243 -7.77 6.03 -5.65
CA THR A 243 -6.93 5.79 -6.82
C THR A 243 -7.55 6.37 -8.08
N PHE A 244 -8.86 6.18 -8.28
CA PHE A 244 -9.55 6.71 -9.45
C PHE A 244 -9.67 8.24 -9.42
N ILE A 245 -10.01 8.85 -8.28
CA ILE A 245 -10.12 10.32 -8.19
C ILE A 245 -8.77 11.01 -8.35
N ARG A 246 -7.68 10.40 -7.89
CA ARG A 246 -6.32 10.92 -8.11
C ARG A 246 -5.94 11.00 -9.58
N CYS A 247 -6.55 10.21 -10.47
CA CYS A 247 -6.34 10.34 -11.92
C CYS A 247 -6.81 11.67 -12.50
N PHE A 248 -7.69 12.41 -11.80
CA PHE A 248 -8.07 13.79 -12.13
C PHE A 248 -7.06 14.85 -11.66
N LYS A 249 -5.88 14.43 -11.15
CA LYS A 249 -4.83 15.31 -10.59
C LYS A 249 -5.31 16.17 -9.42
N VAL A 250 -6.28 15.68 -8.65
CA VAL A 250 -6.82 16.36 -7.46
C VAL A 250 -6.69 15.46 -6.23
N GLU A 251 -6.38 16.06 -5.08
CA GLU A 251 -6.33 15.37 -3.80
C GLU A 251 -7.49 15.87 -2.93
N LYS A 252 -8.59 15.13 -2.91
CA LYS A 252 -9.82 15.47 -2.19
C LYS A 252 -9.97 14.74 -0.86
N PHE A 253 -9.12 13.74 -0.60
CA PHE A 253 -9.29 12.81 0.52
C PHE A 253 -8.36 13.06 1.70
N VAL A 254 -7.60 14.17 1.72
CA VAL A 254 -6.67 14.49 2.83
C VAL A 254 -7.41 14.47 4.17
N ILE A 255 -8.59 15.09 4.25
CA ILE A 255 -9.37 15.17 5.49
C ILE A 255 -9.88 13.80 5.90
N THR A 256 -10.47 13.03 4.99
CA THR A 256 -10.98 11.68 5.27
C THR A 256 -9.86 10.73 5.69
N GLN A 257 -8.70 10.80 5.05
CA GLN A 257 -7.52 10.02 5.42
C GLN A 257 -6.96 10.42 6.78
N THR A 258 -6.93 11.72 7.09
CA THR A 258 -6.51 12.21 8.40
C THR A 258 -7.46 11.71 9.50
N ILE A 259 -8.77 11.81 9.28
CA ILE A 259 -9.77 11.29 10.22
C ILE A 259 -9.57 9.78 10.41
N ASN A 260 -9.43 9.02 9.34
CA ASN A 260 -9.22 7.58 9.39
C ASN A 260 -7.96 7.21 10.19
N SER A 261 -6.86 7.94 9.93
CA SER A 261 -5.56 7.66 10.57
C SER A 261 -5.52 7.94 12.07
N ILE A 262 -6.40 8.80 12.56
CA ILE A 262 -6.51 9.13 13.99
C ILE A 262 -7.61 8.30 14.66
N LEU A 263 -8.80 8.27 14.06
CA LEU A 263 -9.98 7.64 14.64
C LEU A 263 -9.84 6.13 14.76
N THR A 264 -9.26 5.48 13.75
CA THR A 264 -9.18 4.00 13.73
C THR A 264 -8.27 3.44 14.82
N PRO A 265 -7.02 3.91 15.04
CA PRO A 265 -6.20 3.48 16.17
C PRO A 265 -6.82 3.87 17.52
N PHE A 266 -7.48 5.02 17.61
CA PHE A 266 -8.18 5.43 18.84
C PHE A 266 -9.31 4.46 19.18
N LEU A 267 -10.15 4.10 18.21
CA LEU A 267 -11.23 3.12 18.44
C LEU A 267 -10.69 1.72 18.72
N PHE A 268 -9.52 1.38 18.21
CA PHE A 268 -8.86 0.12 18.55
C PHE A 268 -8.48 0.09 20.04
N VAL A 269 -7.84 1.15 20.56
CA VAL A 269 -7.52 1.27 22.00
C VAL A 269 -8.78 1.23 22.85
N LEU A 270 -9.82 1.95 22.43
CA LEU A 270 -11.09 1.99 23.15
C LEU A 270 -11.77 0.61 23.18
N GLY A 271 -11.71 -0.13 22.08
CA GLY A 271 -12.22 -1.50 21.99
C GLY A 271 -11.48 -2.46 22.93
N LEU A 272 -10.16 -2.33 23.04
CA LEU A 272 -9.36 -3.12 23.99
C LEU A 272 -9.73 -2.82 25.45
N ASN A 273 -9.91 -1.55 25.80
CA ASN A 273 -10.27 -1.13 27.16
C ASN A 273 -11.68 -1.56 27.57
N LEU A 274 -12.59 -1.65 26.60
CA LEU A 274 -13.99 -2.08 26.83
C LEU A 274 -14.17 -3.61 26.70
N HIS A 275 -13.08 -4.36 26.53
CA HIS A 275 -13.09 -5.82 26.34
C HIS A 275 -13.91 -6.29 25.13
N TYR A 276 -14.08 -5.43 24.11
CA TYR A 276 -14.66 -5.83 22.83
C TYR A 276 -13.66 -6.62 21.99
N GLN A 277 -14.18 -7.32 20.99
CA GLN A 277 -13.32 -7.98 20.00
C GLN A 277 -12.46 -6.94 19.27
N TYR A 278 -11.19 -7.25 19.04
CA TYR A 278 -10.11 -6.30 18.69
C TYR A 278 -10.43 -5.36 17.53
N PHE A 279 -11.11 -5.84 16.50
CA PHE A 279 -11.40 -5.04 15.30
C PHE A 279 -12.85 -4.57 15.19
N CYS A 280 -13.72 -4.86 16.15
CA CYS A 280 -15.13 -4.50 16.11
C CYS A 280 -15.33 -2.98 15.97
N LEU A 281 -14.71 -2.17 16.85
CA LEU A 281 -14.82 -0.71 16.79
C LEU A 281 -14.05 -0.09 15.63
N PRO A 282 -12.83 -0.51 15.28
CA PRO A 282 -12.13 -0.04 14.08
C PRO A 282 -12.93 -0.18 12.78
N ILE A 283 -13.74 -1.23 12.63
CA ILE A 283 -14.60 -1.40 11.43
C ILE A 283 -15.59 -0.24 11.31
N ILE A 284 -16.13 0.26 12.40
CA ILE A 284 -17.07 1.37 12.39
C ILE A 284 -16.41 2.62 11.78
N SER A 285 -15.17 2.92 12.16
CA SER A 285 -14.45 4.07 11.61
C SER A 285 -14.23 3.93 10.10
N VAL A 286 -13.75 2.76 9.66
CA VAL A 286 -13.46 2.52 8.23
C VAL A 286 -14.75 2.49 7.41
N LEU A 287 -15.86 2.00 7.97
CA LEU A 287 -17.19 2.06 7.36
C LEU A 287 -17.63 3.52 7.17
N ILE A 288 -17.57 4.35 8.20
CA ILE A 288 -17.91 5.78 8.11
C ILE A 288 -17.04 6.47 7.05
N VAL A 289 -15.73 6.23 7.09
CA VAL A 289 -14.81 6.82 6.11
C VAL A 289 -15.08 6.32 4.70
N SER A 290 -15.46 5.05 4.51
CA SER A 290 -15.82 4.51 3.19
C SER A 290 -17.07 5.21 2.62
N ILE A 291 -18.09 5.42 3.46
CA ILE A 291 -19.31 6.16 3.06
C ILE A 291 -18.96 7.61 2.68
N LEU A 292 -18.15 8.29 3.50
CA LEU A 292 -17.70 9.66 3.22
C LEU A 292 -16.89 9.73 1.92
N THR A 293 -16.01 8.77 1.68
CA THR A 293 -15.19 8.69 0.46
C THR A 293 -16.08 8.52 -0.77
N LEU A 294 -17.07 7.64 -0.72
CA LEU A 294 -18.04 7.45 -1.79
C LEU A 294 -18.91 8.70 -2.02
N TYR A 295 -19.33 9.37 -0.96
CA TYR A 295 -20.10 10.61 -1.04
C TYR A 295 -19.30 11.74 -1.71
N ILE A 296 -18.06 11.97 -1.25
CA ILE A 296 -17.15 12.98 -1.83
C ILE A 296 -16.90 12.67 -3.32
N SER A 297 -16.67 11.40 -3.65
CA SER A 297 -16.47 10.94 -5.01
C SER A 297 -17.70 11.24 -5.90
N ARG A 298 -18.91 10.92 -5.43
CA ARG A 298 -20.16 11.23 -6.17
C ARG A 298 -20.32 12.73 -6.38
N ARG A 299 -20.15 13.55 -5.35
CA ARG A 299 -20.25 15.01 -5.43
C ARG A 299 -19.23 15.60 -6.40
N PHE A 300 -18.02 15.06 -6.41
CA PHE A 300 -16.97 15.47 -7.35
C PHE A 300 -17.39 15.21 -8.79
N TYR A 301 -17.96 14.02 -9.10
CA TYR A 301 -18.44 13.69 -10.45
C TYR A 301 -19.58 14.59 -10.92
N THR A 302 -20.58 14.80 -10.09
CA THR A 302 -21.71 15.67 -10.47
C THR A 302 -21.26 17.09 -10.75
N GLY A 303 -20.38 17.65 -9.92
CA GLY A 303 -19.82 18.99 -10.15
C GLY A 303 -18.97 19.07 -11.41
N TYR A 304 -18.14 18.05 -11.69
CA TYR A 304 -17.28 18.02 -12.86
C TYR A 304 -18.06 17.83 -14.18
N SER A 305 -19.13 17.03 -14.15
CA SER A 305 -20.03 16.82 -15.31
C SER A 305 -20.80 18.11 -15.64
N ASN A 306 -21.30 18.82 -14.63
CA ASN A 306 -22.04 20.08 -14.83
C ASN A 306 -21.13 21.18 -15.37
N ALA A 307 -19.89 21.31 -14.89
CA ALA A 307 -18.94 22.31 -15.35
C ALA A 307 -18.47 22.10 -16.82
N LYS A 308 -18.72 20.91 -17.41
CA LYS A 308 -18.37 20.62 -18.80
C LYS A 308 -19.55 20.84 -19.76
N ASN A 309 -20.77 20.87 -19.25
CA ASN A 309 -21.98 21.09 -20.02
C ASN A 309 -22.39 22.57 -20.08
N THR A 310 -21.72 23.47 -19.33
CA THR A 310 -21.74 24.91 -19.42
C THR A 310 -20.53 25.42 -20.21
#